data_20e78e9ea55ff959ec0e8d843e5a9865
#
_entry.id   20e78e9ea55ff959ec0e8d843e5a9865
#
_cell.length_a   1.000
_cell.length_b   1.000
_cell.length_c   1.000
_cell.angle_alpha   90.00
_cell.angle_beta   90.00
_cell.angle_gamma   90.00
#
_symmetry.space_group_name_H-M   'P 1'
#
loop_
_entity.id
_entity.type
_entity.pdbx_description
1 polymer ?
#
loop_
_entity_poly.entity_id
_entity_poly.type
_entity_poly.pdbx_seq_one_letter_code
_entity_poly.pdbx_strand_id
1 'polypeptide(L)'
;LAPLTGDASTWGRPGFEGCRIWADRLNADGGLRIGDQRRRVEIIAYDDQYDPARALLGAKHLVLEQGVKIILMLGGDTVPAISDFLTRSRMLATTLLPSDLSPDMPYLIAPCEVHPIYVVTGVDWLAENRPELRRVALCAQRDALGLPSLATYRAAFEAAGMSVVKELLYTGAPEDPDVMVDALLSAEPDILCWDTAYEPFVHALTEAAYRKGFKGQILSCTCDNYPALIDRTSREFMEGFIFQFPDFDDPALNDPKVDFPRPAEFYAEFNRRFPGEWSAVSWEYCAILEMWRKAVERIQTVEPTVVLSAMKLGGIGRNVFGEARWWGRALFGVDHALVGSWPVVRIRDGRARIAEFRSILGWWEMHGDLLLRHMRACGQMWDQRLERQASGASTFEDHAPRIRS
;
A
#
# COMPACT_ATOMS: atom_id res chain seq x y z
N LEU A 1 -7.00 -14.11 1.73
CA LEU A 1 -8.10 -13.57 0.95
C LEU A 1 -7.53 -12.52 0.02
N ALA A 2 -7.48 -12.79 -1.28
CA ALA A 2 -6.75 -11.93 -2.21
C ALA A 2 -7.30 -12.07 -3.64
N PRO A 3 -7.23 -11.01 -4.46
CA PRO A 3 -7.56 -11.10 -5.87
C PRO A 3 -6.47 -11.88 -6.62
N LEU A 4 -6.73 -13.13 -6.96
CA LEU A 4 -5.79 -13.96 -7.73
C LEU A 4 -6.05 -13.88 -9.24
N THR A 5 -7.19 -13.33 -9.63
CA THR A 5 -7.59 -13.05 -11.01
C THR A 5 -8.16 -11.63 -11.12
N GLY A 6 -8.27 -11.09 -12.35
CA GLY A 6 -8.68 -9.70 -12.60
C GLY A 6 -7.53 -8.69 -12.48
N ASP A 7 -7.85 -7.38 -12.60
CA ASP A 7 -6.84 -6.31 -12.66
C ASP A 7 -5.97 -6.19 -11.39
N ALA A 8 -6.56 -6.44 -10.21
CA ALA A 8 -5.85 -6.42 -8.94
C ALA A 8 -5.00 -7.69 -8.70
N SER A 9 -5.01 -8.67 -9.62
CA SER A 9 -4.22 -9.90 -9.49
C SER A 9 -2.72 -9.63 -9.53
N THR A 10 -2.29 -8.51 -10.10
CA THR A 10 -0.89 -8.05 -10.08
C THR A 10 -0.37 -7.79 -8.66
N TRP A 11 -1.27 -7.67 -7.68
CA TRP A 11 -0.93 -7.58 -6.26
C TRP A 11 -1.27 -8.86 -5.49
N GLY A 12 -2.45 -9.43 -5.73
CA GLY A 12 -2.92 -10.60 -4.99
C GLY A 12 -2.07 -11.85 -5.19
N ARG A 13 -1.70 -12.15 -6.44
CA ARG A 13 -0.86 -13.32 -6.76
C ARG A 13 0.54 -13.22 -6.16
N PRO A 14 1.32 -12.13 -6.38
CA PRO A 14 2.62 -11.98 -5.76
C PRO A 14 2.58 -12.07 -4.24
N GLY A 15 1.55 -11.50 -3.61
CA GLY A 15 1.35 -11.59 -2.17
C GLY A 15 1.16 -13.03 -1.68
N PHE A 16 0.33 -13.80 -2.37
CA PHE A 16 0.13 -15.22 -2.06
C PHE A 16 1.41 -16.04 -2.26
N GLU A 17 2.12 -15.84 -3.37
CA GLU A 17 3.36 -16.55 -3.66
C GLU A 17 4.48 -16.20 -2.67
N GLY A 18 4.58 -14.95 -2.24
CA GLY A 18 5.47 -14.55 -1.16
C GLY A 18 5.16 -15.27 0.14
N CYS A 19 3.88 -15.35 0.54
CA CYS A 19 3.44 -16.12 1.72
C CYS A 19 3.85 -17.59 1.63
N ARG A 20 3.77 -18.21 0.45
CA ARG A 20 4.21 -19.60 0.25
C ARG A 20 5.71 -19.76 0.48
N ILE A 21 6.54 -18.87 -0.07
CA ILE A 21 7.98 -18.88 0.17
C ILE A 21 8.27 -18.75 1.68
N TRP A 22 7.60 -17.82 2.36
CA TRP A 22 7.76 -17.63 3.79
C TRP A 22 7.38 -18.91 4.58
N ALA A 23 6.24 -19.52 4.27
CA ALA A 23 5.81 -20.76 4.92
C ALA A 23 6.74 -21.95 4.65
N ASP A 24 7.22 -22.08 3.39
CA ASP A 24 8.19 -23.12 3.03
C ASP A 24 9.47 -22.99 3.87
N ARG A 25 10.00 -21.78 4.00
CA ARG A 25 11.20 -21.49 4.81
C ARG A 25 10.96 -21.78 6.28
N LEU A 26 9.87 -21.27 6.86
CA LEU A 26 9.52 -21.52 8.24
C LEU A 26 9.37 -23.03 8.54
N ASN A 27 8.71 -23.75 7.65
CA ASN A 27 8.50 -25.19 7.78
C ASN A 27 9.81 -25.99 7.64
N ALA A 28 10.71 -25.55 6.77
CA ALA A 28 12.05 -26.16 6.64
C ALA A 28 12.90 -25.95 7.90
N ASP A 29 12.72 -24.80 8.59
CA ASP A 29 13.37 -24.49 9.87
C ASP A 29 12.67 -25.17 11.08
N GLY A 30 11.75 -26.10 10.81
CA GLY A 30 11.04 -26.90 11.81
C GLY A 30 9.66 -26.38 12.21
N GLY A 31 9.17 -25.32 11.57
CA GLY A 31 7.81 -24.79 11.76
C GLY A 31 7.64 -23.85 12.96
N LEU A 32 6.39 -23.42 13.15
CA LEU A 32 5.96 -22.51 14.21
C LEU A 32 6.05 -23.19 15.59
N ARG A 33 6.71 -22.55 16.56
CA ARG A 33 6.87 -23.08 17.92
C ARG A 33 5.76 -22.60 18.85
N ILE A 34 5.00 -23.55 19.42
CA ILE A 34 3.98 -23.28 20.44
C ILE A 34 4.15 -24.32 21.56
N GLY A 35 4.57 -23.90 22.75
CA GLY A 35 5.00 -24.81 23.82
C GLY A 35 6.21 -25.65 23.38
N ASP A 36 6.11 -26.92 23.62
CA ASP A 36 7.14 -27.91 23.20
C ASP A 36 6.88 -28.46 21.80
N GLN A 37 5.85 -27.98 21.12
CA GLN A 37 5.44 -28.45 19.78
C GLN A 37 5.95 -27.55 18.67
N ARG A 38 6.34 -28.19 17.57
CA ARG A 38 6.58 -27.56 16.27
C ARG A 38 5.41 -27.87 15.36
N ARG A 39 4.81 -26.84 14.76
CA ARG A 39 3.63 -26.98 13.90
C ARG A 39 3.96 -26.46 12.50
N ARG A 40 3.55 -27.22 11.49
CA ARG A 40 3.60 -26.71 10.12
C ARG A 40 2.60 -25.56 9.96
N VAL A 41 3.02 -24.56 9.18
CA VAL A 41 2.14 -23.48 8.73
C VAL A 41 1.73 -23.76 7.29
N GLU A 42 0.46 -23.63 7.01
CA GLU A 42 -0.13 -23.73 5.70
C GLU A 42 -0.73 -22.39 5.30
N ILE A 43 -0.53 -21.97 4.06
CA ILE A 43 -1.13 -20.78 3.49
C ILE A 43 -2.29 -21.22 2.58
N ILE A 44 -3.49 -20.79 2.94
CA ILE A 44 -4.71 -21.08 2.20
C ILE A 44 -5.18 -19.80 1.52
N ALA A 45 -5.33 -19.83 0.21
CA ALA A 45 -5.82 -18.71 -0.57
C ALA A 45 -7.28 -18.90 -0.97
N TYR A 46 -8.00 -17.78 -1.04
CA TYR A 46 -9.30 -17.69 -1.69
C TYR A 46 -9.29 -16.50 -2.66
N ASP A 47 -9.64 -16.75 -3.91
CA ASP A 47 -9.71 -15.73 -4.95
C ASP A 47 -11.01 -14.94 -4.81
N ASP A 48 -10.91 -13.72 -4.30
CA ASP A 48 -12.05 -12.81 -4.16
C ASP A 48 -12.28 -11.94 -5.40
N GLN A 49 -11.35 -11.95 -6.38
CA GLN A 49 -11.40 -11.14 -7.60
C GLN A 49 -11.59 -9.63 -7.35
N TYR A 50 -11.25 -9.18 -6.14
CA TYR A 50 -11.52 -7.82 -5.64
C TYR A 50 -13.03 -7.48 -5.62
N ASP A 51 -13.90 -8.50 -5.55
CA ASP A 51 -15.36 -8.38 -5.50
C ASP A 51 -15.87 -8.50 -4.06
N PRO A 52 -16.67 -7.53 -3.55
CA PRO A 52 -17.18 -7.54 -2.18
C PRO A 52 -17.97 -8.80 -1.79
N ALA A 53 -18.81 -9.31 -2.70
CA ALA A 53 -19.63 -10.50 -2.41
C ALA A 53 -18.77 -11.77 -2.33
N ARG A 54 -17.78 -11.90 -3.22
CA ARG A 54 -16.80 -12.99 -3.18
C ARG A 54 -15.89 -12.91 -1.97
N ALA A 55 -15.48 -11.71 -1.58
CA ALA A 55 -14.71 -11.50 -0.36
C ALA A 55 -15.44 -11.99 0.88
N LEU A 56 -16.76 -11.73 0.99
CA LEU A 56 -17.57 -12.23 2.10
C LEU A 56 -17.67 -13.77 2.10
N LEU A 57 -17.86 -14.38 0.93
CA LEU A 57 -17.86 -15.84 0.81
C LEU A 57 -16.50 -16.44 1.20
N GLY A 58 -15.41 -15.84 0.71
CA GLY A 58 -14.06 -16.26 1.03
C GLY A 58 -13.71 -16.12 2.50
N ALA A 59 -14.08 -15.00 3.13
CA ALA A 59 -13.88 -14.81 4.56
C ALA A 59 -14.60 -15.88 5.39
N LYS A 60 -15.86 -16.18 5.06
CA LYS A 60 -16.62 -17.26 5.72
C LYS A 60 -15.97 -18.62 5.52
N HIS A 61 -15.59 -18.96 4.29
CA HIS A 61 -14.90 -20.21 3.98
C HIS A 61 -13.61 -20.37 4.80
N LEU A 62 -12.75 -19.35 4.76
CA LEU A 62 -11.45 -19.39 5.47
C LEU A 62 -11.63 -19.52 7.00
N VAL A 63 -12.57 -18.78 7.59
CA VAL A 63 -12.76 -18.78 9.04
C VAL A 63 -13.53 -20.02 9.53
N LEU A 64 -14.68 -20.33 8.92
CA LEU A 64 -15.61 -21.34 9.44
C LEU A 64 -15.26 -22.76 8.97
N GLU A 65 -14.73 -22.92 7.76
CA GLU A 65 -14.45 -24.25 7.20
C GLU A 65 -12.97 -24.60 7.33
N GLN A 66 -12.05 -23.65 7.06
CA GLN A 66 -10.61 -23.88 7.11
C GLN A 66 -10.00 -23.58 8.50
N GLY A 67 -10.69 -22.81 9.35
CA GLY A 67 -10.25 -22.52 10.71
C GLY A 67 -8.94 -21.74 10.81
N VAL A 68 -8.70 -20.84 9.83
CA VAL A 68 -7.48 -19.99 9.78
C VAL A 68 -7.30 -19.17 11.06
N LYS A 69 -6.08 -18.74 11.34
CA LYS A 69 -5.74 -18.01 12.58
C LYS A 69 -5.46 -16.52 12.36
N ILE A 70 -5.29 -16.15 11.12
CA ILE A 70 -5.14 -14.77 10.64
C ILE A 70 -5.64 -14.71 9.21
N ILE A 71 -6.22 -13.58 8.82
CA ILE A 71 -6.57 -13.29 7.41
C ILE A 71 -5.72 -12.10 6.95
N LEU A 72 -5.02 -12.28 5.84
CA LEU A 72 -4.36 -11.20 5.14
C LEU A 72 -5.22 -10.78 3.95
N MET A 73 -5.37 -9.47 3.75
CA MET A 73 -6.18 -8.88 2.68
C MET A 73 -5.45 -7.71 2.03
N LEU A 74 -5.75 -7.47 0.77
CA LEU A 74 -5.37 -6.22 0.12
C LEU A 74 -6.07 -5.03 0.79
N GLY A 75 -7.38 -5.14 0.99
CA GLY A 75 -8.21 -4.08 1.56
C GLY A 75 -9.10 -3.38 0.52
N GLY A 76 -9.51 -2.15 0.83
CA GLY A 76 -10.29 -1.30 -0.06
C GLY A 76 -11.75 -1.72 -0.19
N ASP A 77 -12.26 -1.81 -1.41
CA ASP A 77 -13.68 -2.01 -1.70
C ASP A 77 -14.28 -3.31 -1.13
N THR A 78 -13.44 -4.29 -0.82
CA THR A 78 -13.87 -5.56 -0.24
C THR A 78 -14.16 -5.50 1.26
N VAL A 79 -13.54 -4.56 1.99
CA VAL A 79 -13.57 -4.49 3.46
C VAL A 79 -14.96 -4.20 4.02
N PRO A 80 -15.76 -3.27 3.49
CA PRO A 80 -17.11 -3.02 4.02
C PRO A 80 -18.00 -4.26 4.04
N ALA A 81 -17.89 -5.14 3.05
CA ALA A 81 -18.71 -6.34 2.95
C ALA A 81 -18.38 -7.42 4.01
N ILE A 82 -17.16 -7.42 4.52
CA ILE A 82 -16.66 -8.45 5.45
C ILE A 82 -16.53 -7.97 6.89
N SER A 83 -16.61 -6.66 7.13
CA SER A 83 -16.36 -6.02 8.43
C SER A 83 -17.16 -6.62 9.57
N ASP A 84 -18.47 -6.75 9.40
CA ASP A 84 -19.40 -7.31 10.35
C ASP A 84 -19.07 -8.78 10.70
N PHE A 85 -18.75 -9.57 9.68
CA PHE A 85 -18.41 -10.98 9.86
C PHE A 85 -17.08 -11.13 10.63
N LEU A 86 -16.05 -10.40 10.28
CA LEU A 86 -14.76 -10.45 10.95
C LEU A 86 -14.88 -10.00 12.41
N THR A 87 -15.63 -8.91 12.67
CA THR A 87 -15.86 -8.40 14.03
C THR A 87 -16.60 -9.41 14.91
N ARG A 88 -17.70 -10.01 14.42
CA ARG A 88 -18.44 -11.05 15.16
C ARG A 88 -17.63 -12.31 15.39
N SER A 89 -16.81 -12.69 14.43
CA SER A 89 -15.93 -13.85 14.54
C SER A 89 -14.69 -13.59 15.40
N ARG A 90 -14.45 -12.34 15.83
CA ARG A 90 -13.23 -11.89 16.52
C ARG A 90 -11.95 -12.33 15.80
N MET A 91 -11.99 -12.32 14.46
CA MET A 91 -10.91 -12.79 13.62
C MET A 91 -9.88 -11.68 13.43
N LEU A 92 -8.62 -11.96 13.77
CA LEU A 92 -7.50 -11.08 13.42
C LEU A 92 -7.37 -11.03 11.90
N ALA A 93 -7.55 -9.84 11.36
CA ALA A 93 -7.39 -9.57 9.95
C ALA A 93 -6.42 -8.39 9.74
N THR A 94 -5.77 -8.39 8.60
CA THR A 94 -4.85 -7.31 8.22
C THR A 94 -5.20 -6.75 6.88
N THR A 95 -5.04 -5.44 6.72
CA THR A 95 -5.15 -4.73 5.44
C THR A 95 -3.82 -4.05 5.10
N LEU A 96 -3.56 -3.83 3.83
CA LEU A 96 -2.47 -2.95 3.37
C LEU A 96 -2.90 -1.48 3.38
N LEU A 97 -4.21 -1.20 3.52
CA LEU A 97 -4.79 0.13 3.43
C LEU A 97 -5.25 0.63 4.81
N PRO A 98 -4.46 1.43 5.53
CA PRO A 98 -4.93 2.03 6.79
C PRO A 98 -6.22 2.84 6.66
N SER A 99 -6.55 3.31 5.45
CA SER A 99 -7.85 3.93 5.16
C SER A 99 -9.05 3.02 5.42
N ASP A 100 -8.88 1.70 5.52
CA ASP A 100 -9.94 0.77 5.90
C ASP A 100 -10.24 0.78 7.40
N LEU A 101 -9.29 1.23 8.20
CA LEU A 101 -9.39 1.18 9.65
C LEU A 101 -10.50 2.11 10.17
N SER A 102 -11.23 1.63 11.18
CA SER A 102 -12.27 2.39 11.86
C SER A 102 -12.57 1.77 13.24
N PRO A 103 -13.23 2.51 14.15
CA PRO A 103 -13.52 2.00 15.50
C PRO A 103 -14.44 0.77 15.56
N ASP A 104 -15.26 0.55 14.55
CA ASP A 104 -16.19 -0.59 14.45
C ASP A 104 -15.51 -1.90 13.99
N MET A 105 -14.22 -1.82 13.58
CA MET A 105 -13.41 -2.96 13.17
C MET A 105 -12.23 -3.23 14.13
N PRO A 106 -12.50 -3.62 15.40
CA PRO A 106 -11.47 -3.70 16.44
C PRO A 106 -10.41 -4.81 16.21
N TYR A 107 -10.65 -5.73 15.26
CA TYR A 107 -9.75 -6.84 14.94
C TYR A 107 -9.05 -6.67 13.60
N LEU A 108 -9.24 -5.54 12.91
CA LEU A 108 -8.51 -5.17 11.71
C LEU A 108 -7.33 -4.28 12.06
N ILE A 109 -6.16 -4.59 11.51
CA ILE A 109 -4.93 -3.80 11.67
C ILE A 109 -4.22 -3.64 10.32
N ALA A 110 -3.42 -2.57 10.19
CA ALA A 110 -2.51 -2.34 9.08
C ALA A 110 -1.05 -2.33 9.61
N PRO A 111 -0.42 -3.52 9.73
CA PRO A 111 0.85 -3.63 10.46
C PRO A 111 2.09 -3.50 9.58
N CYS A 112 1.95 -3.30 8.28
CA CYS A 112 3.07 -3.23 7.35
C CYS A 112 2.97 -2.00 6.45
N GLU A 113 2.16 -2.05 5.44
CA GLU A 113 1.95 -0.93 4.54
C GLU A 113 1.11 0.18 5.21
N VAL A 114 1.39 1.41 4.82
CA VAL A 114 0.70 2.60 5.32
C VAL A 114 0.17 3.45 4.17
N HIS A 115 -0.33 2.77 3.13
CA HIS A 115 -0.99 3.44 2.01
C HIS A 115 -2.16 4.33 2.49
N PRO A 116 -2.28 5.57 2.02
CA PRO A 116 -1.40 6.26 1.07
C PRO A 116 -0.35 7.15 1.77
N ILE A 117 -0.23 7.11 3.10
CA ILE A 117 0.52 8.13 3.87
C ILE A 117 2.02 8.13 3.52
N TYR A 118 2.57 6.99 3.12
CA TYR A 118 3.98 6.89 2.75
C TYR A 118 4.38 7.78 1.55
N VAL A 119 3.42 8.20 0.70
CA VAL A 119 3.73 9.05 -0.47
C VAL A 119 4.31 10.42 -0.08
N VAL A 120 4.06 10.86 1.16
CA VAL A 120 4.64 12.13 1.66
C VAL A 120 6.15 12.10 1.63
N THR A 121 6.78 10.93 1.80
CA THR A 121 8.25 10.79 1.81
C THR A 121 8.88 11.16 0.48
N GLY A 122 8.27 10.74 -0.63
CA GLY A 122 8.75 11.05 -1.99
C GLY A 122 8.60 12.53 -2.33
N VAL A 123 7.48 13.15 -1.94
CA VAL A 123 7.24 14.59 -2.17
C VAL A 123 8.19 15.44 -1.32
N ASP A 124 8.36 15.10 -0.04
CA ASP A 124 9.25 15.77 0.88
C ASP A 124 10.71 15.69 0.40
N TRP A 125 11.14 14.53 -0.10
CA TRP A 125 12.44 14.35 -0.73
C TRP A 125 12.61 15.23 -1.98
N LEU A 126 11.59 15.32 -2.84
CA LEU A 126 11.64 16.19 -4.02
C LEU A 126 11.79 17.66 -3.63
N ALA A 127 11.05 18.11 -2.63
CA ALA A 127 11.10 19.50 -2.17
C ALA A 127 12.53 19.92 -1.76
N GLU A 128 13.26 19.02 -1.13
CA GLU A 128 14.63 19.27 -0.69
C GLU A 128 15.67 19.12 -1.81
N ASN A 129 15.52 18.08 -2.64
CA ASN A 129 16.55 17.70 -3.60
C ASN A 129 16.34 18.30 -5.00
N ARG A 130 15.12 18.77 -5.29
CA ARG A 130 14.72 19.35 -6.58
C ARG A 130 13.82 20.58 -6.37
N PRO A 131 14.34 21.61 -5.65
CA PRO A 131 13.54 22.78 -5.26
C PRO A 131 13.05 23.64 -6.44
N GLU A 132 13.60 23.42 -7.64
CA GLU A 132 13.14 24.07 -8.87
C GLU A 132 11.80 23.52 -9.38
N LEU A 133 11.40 22.29 -9.00
CA LEU A 133 10.16 21.67 -9.44
C LEU A 133 9.00 22.19 -8.58
N ARG A 134 8.02 22.86 -9.21
CA ARG A 134 6.94 23.56 -8.49
C ARG A 134 5.54 23.26 -8.99
N ARG A 135 5.41 22.83 -10.24
CA ARG A 135 4.13 22.70 -10.92
C ARG A 135 3.80 21.21 -11.09
N VAL A 136 2.72 20.77 -10.47
CA VAL A 136 2.32 19.35 -10.45
C VAL A 136 1.04 19.17 -11.26
N ALA A 137 1.05 18.25 -12.20
CA ALA A 137 -0.19 17.69 -12.76
C ALA A 137 -0.41 16.29 -12.19
N LEU A 138 -1.57 16.09 -11.57
CA LEU A 138 -1.92 14.88 -10.83
C LEU A 138 -3.06 14.16 -11.53
N CYS A 139 -2.92 12.83 -11.69
CA CYS A 139 -3.94 11.93 -12.18
C CYS A 139 -4.29 10.91 -11.11
N ALA A 140 -5.57 10.84 -10.74
CA ALA A 140 -6.02 10.03 -9.61
C ALA A 140 -7.21 9.14 -9.99
N GLN A 141 -7.21 7.91 -9.46
CA GLN A 141 -8.33 7.00 -9.60
C GLN A 141 -9.42 7.32 -8.56
N ARG A 142 -10.68 7.25 -8.98
CA ARG A 142 -11.82 7.54 -8.11
C ARG A 142 -12.35 6.25 -7.48
N ASP A 143 -11.62 5.73 -6.51
CA ASP A 143 -11.99 4.53 -5.74
C ASP A 143 -11.45 4.58 -4.31
N ALA A 144 -11.57 3.48 -3.57
CA ALA A 144 -11.10 3.38 -2.19
C ALA A 144 -9.56 3.47 -2.06
N LEU A 145 -8.82 3.23 -3.13
CA LEU A 145 -7.36 3.37 -3.18
C LEU A 145 -6.95 4.82 -3.51
N GLY A 146 -7.50 5.36 -4.59
CA GLY A 146 -7.08 6.63 -5.15
C GLY A 146 -7.54 7.85 -4.37
N LEU A 147 -8.75 7.89 -3.81
CA LEU A 147 -9.23 9.09 -3.12
C LEU A 147 -8.46 9.43 -1.83
N PRO A 148 -8.07 8.46 -0.96
CA PRO A 148 -7.16 8.75 0.15
C PRO A 148 -5.77 9.17 -0.32
N SER A 149 -5.27 8.57 -1.41
CA SER A 149 -4.00 8.91 -2.03
C SER A 149 -4.01 10.34 -2.59
N LEU A 150 -5.04 10.72 -3.33
CA LEU A 150 -5.27 12.09 -3.79
C LEU A 150 -5.20 13.11 -2.64
N ALA A 151 -5.92 12.84 -1.54
CA ALA A 151 -5.91 13.71 -0.36
C ALA A 151 -4.51 13.85 0.22
N THR A 152 -3.76 12.75 0.27
CA THR A 152 -2.40 12.74 0.81
C THR A 152 -1.41 13.46 -0.09
N TYR A 153 -1.46 13.25 -1.41
CA TYR A 153 -0.63 13.98 -2.35
C TYR A 153 -0.92 15.49 -2.33
N ARG A 154 -2.19 15.90 -2.27
CA ARG A 154 -2.56 17.32 -2.13
C ARG A 154 -1.94 17.94 -0.88
N ALA A 155 -2.03 17.25 0.26
CA ALA A 155 -1.43 17.70 1.51
C ALA A 155 0.10 17.78 1.42
N ALA A 156 0.73 16.77 0.81
CA ALA A 156 2.19 16.71 0.67
C ALA A 156 2.70 17.82 -0.27
N PHE A 157 2.06 18.04 -1.42
CA PHE A 157 2.45 19.11 -2.33
C PHE A 157 2.24 20.50 -1.72
N GLU A 158 1.15 20.71 -1.00
CA GLU A 158 0.92 21.96 -0.27
C GLU A 158 1.99 22.21 0.79
N ALA A 159 2.34 21.18 1.60
CA ALA A 159 3.40 21.27 2.59
C ALA A 159 4.76 21.59 1.96
N ALA A 160 5.03 21.05 0.77
CA ALA A 160 6.24 21.28 -0.01
C ALA A 160 6.26 22.64 -0.75
N GLY A 161 5.19 23.44 -0.68
CA GLY A 161 5.05 24.69 -1.44
C GLY A 161 4.99 24.48 -2.96
N MET A 162 4.56 23.31 -3.40
CA MET A 162 4.30 22.99 -4.81
C MET A 162 2.83 23.25 -5.16
N SER A 163 2.57 23.64 -6.41
CA SER A 163 1.22 23.96 -6.89
C SER A 163 0.68 22.84 -7.76
N VAL A 164 -0.46 22.25 -7.39
CA VAL A 164 -1.21 21.36 -8.27
C VAL A 164 -1.91 22.23 -9.32
N VAL A 165 -1.34 22.27 -10.52
CA VAL A 165 -1.80 23.14 -11.63
C VAL A 165 -2.85 22.46 -12.50
N LYS A 166 -2.91 21.13 -12.46
CA LYS A 166 -3.94 20.34 -13.16
C LYS A 166 -4.20 19.06 -12.37
N GLU A 167 -5.45 18.67 -12.34
CA GLU A 167 -5.90 17.44 -11.71
C GLU A 167 -6.92 16.75 -12.60
N LEU A 168 -6.75 15.47 -12.82
CA LEU A 168 -7.70 14.60 -13.50
C LEU A 168 -8.11 13.45 -12.58
N LEU A 169 -9.41 13.19 -12.56
CA LEU A 169 -9.98 12.03 -11.87
C LEU A 169 -10.63 11.12 -12.92
N TYR A 170 -10.35 9.83 -12.81
CA TYR A 170 -10.96 8.82 -13.67
C TYR A 170 -11.57 7.69 -12.84
N THR A 171 -12.48 6.92 -13.44
CA THR A 171 -13.12 5.76 -12.81
C THR A 171 -12.85 4.53 -13.69
N GLY A 172 -12.47 3.40 -13.08
CA GLY A 172 -12.07 2.21 -13.83
C GLY A 172 -10.71 2.38 -14.52
N ALA A 173 -10.56 1.80 -15.71
CA ALA A 173 -9.35 1.96 -16.52
C ALA A 173 -9.29 3.34 -17.19
N PRO A 174 -8.09 3.90 -17.46
CA PRO A 174 -7.94 5.08 -18.30
C PRO A 174 -8.53 4.83 -19.70
N GLU A 175 -9.55 5.60 -20.10
CA GLU A 175 -10.22 5.39 -21.39
C GLU A 175 -9.27 5.66 -22.58
N ASP A 176 -8.53 6.76 -22.51
CA ASP A 176 -7.50 7.13 -23.48
C ASP A 176 -6.31 7.80 -22.76
N PRO A 177 -5.27 7.05 -22.44
CA PRO A 177 -4.10 7.57 -21.74
C PRO A 177 -3.39 8.72 -22.48
N ASP A 178 -3.38 8.71 -23.82
CA ASP A 178 -2.76 9.80 -24.60
C ASP A 178 -3.54 11.11 -24.47
N VAL A 179 -4.87 11.08 -24.52
CA VAL A 179 -5.73 12.24 -24.29
C VAL A 179 -5.62 12.77 -22.87
N MET A 180 -5.58 11.85 -21.89
CA MET A 180 -5.44 12.23 -20.49
C MET A 180 -4.09 12.92 -20.23
N VAL A 181 -3.01 12.37 -20.77
CA VAL A 181 -1.67 12.97 -20.61
C VAL A 181 -1.57 14.30 -21.37
N ASP A 182 -2.15 14.44 -22.57
CA ASP A 182 -2.21 15.75 -23.27
C ASP A 182 -2.93 16.79 -22.41
N ALA A 183 -4.03 16.42 -21.77
CA ALA A 183 -4.76 17.34 -20.89
C ALA A 183 -3.93 17.75 -19.65
N LEU A 184 -3.13 16.84 -19.09
CA LEU A 184 -2.22 17.14 -17.99
C LEU A 184 -1.06 18.06 -18.46
N LEU A 185 -0.44 17.74 -19.59
CA LEU A 185 0.68 18.49 -20.15
C LEU A 185 0.28 19.91 -20.61
N SER A 186 -0.99 20.15 -20.94
CA SER A 186 -1.48 21.48 -21.29
C SER A 186 -1.31 22.53 -20.18
N ALA A 187 -1.11 22.08 -18.94
CA ALA A 187 -0.82 22.94 -17.80
C ALA A 187 0.69 23.20 -17.59
N GLU A 188 1.56 22.72 -18.47
CA GLU A 188 3.01 22.85 -18.40
C GLU A 188 3.57 22.45 -17.03
N PRO A 189 3.36 21.20 -16.58
CA PRO A 189 3.83 20.74 -15.29
C PRO A 189 5.33 20.40 -15.31
N ASP A 190 5.99 20.61 -14.16
CA ASP A 190 7.34 20.08 -13.89
C ASP A 190 7.28 18.61 -13.46
N ILE A 191 6.16 18.23 -12.81
CA ILE A 191 5.94 16.91 -12.24
C ILE A 191 4.64 16.33 -12.77
N LEU A 192 4.69 15.10 -13.29
CA LEU A 192 3.52 14.25 -13.46
C LEU A 192 3.43 13.32 -12.26
N CYS A 193 2.29 13.30 -11.60
CA CYS A 193 2.02 12.45 -10.45
C CYS A 193 0.88 11.47 -10.78
N TRP A 194 1.21 10.17 -10.74
CA TRP A 194 0.22 9.12 -10.74
C TRP A 194 -0.08 8.75 -9.30
N ASP A 195 -1.31 8.86 -8.87
CA ASP A 195 -1.68 8.37 -7.55
C ASP A 195 -1.67 6.83 -7.51
N THR A 196 -2.36 6.21 -6.60
CA THR A 196 -2.47 4.75 -6.60
C THR A 196 -3.23 4.27 -7.82
N ALA A 197 -2.55 3.54 -8.67
CA ALA A 197 -3.15 2.92 -9.83
C ALA A 197 -2.62 1.49 -9.99
N TYR A 198 -3.44 0.62 -10.55
CA TYR A 198 -3.01 -0.71 -10.94
C TYR A 198 -1.86 -0.65 -11.95
N GLU A 199 -0.98 -1.63 -11.93
CA GLU A 199 0.18 -1.72 -12.84
C GLU A 199 -0.16 -1.34 -14.29
N PRO A 200 -1.21 -1.89 -14.93
CA PRO A 200 -1.54 -1.55 -16.32
C PRO A 200 -1.82 -0.05 -16.53
N PHE A 201 -2.39 0.62 -15.52
CA PHE A 201 -2.76 2.04 -15.63
C PHE A 201 -1.53 2.94 -15.45
N VAL A 202 -0.68 2.65 -14.46
CA VAL A 202 0.61 3.34 -14.30
C VAL A 202 1.45 3.20 -15.57
N HIS A 203 1.49 1.99 -16.14
CA HIS A 203 2.22 1.73 -17.37
C HIS A 203 1.64 2.52 -18.54
N ALA A 204 0.33 2.47 -18.76
CA ALA A 204 -0.32 3.18 -19.87
C ALA A 204 -0.11 4.70 -19.81
N LEU A 205 -0.26 5.31 -18.65
CA LEU A 205 -0.03 6.76 -18.45
C LEU A 205 1.44 7.13 -18.62
N THR A 206 2.36 6.31 -18.11
CA THR A 206 3.81 6.56 -18.23
C THR A 206 4.28 6.41 -19.67
N GLU A 207 3.81 5.40 -20.40
CA GLU A 207 4.09 5.22 -21.83
C GLU A 207 3.53 6.38 -22.67
N ALA A 208 2.33 6.88 -22.34
CA ALA A 208 1.77 8.06 -22.99
C ALA A 208 2.66 9.30 -22.73
N ALA A 209 3.11 9.52 -21.50
CA ALA A 209 4.03 10.62 -21.19
C ALA A 209 5.36 10.49 -21.97
N TYR A 210 5.87 9.27 -22.14
CA TYR A 210 7.04 9.00 -22.97
C TYR A 210 6.81 9.37 -24.44
N ARG A 211 5.71 8.90 -25.05
CA ARG A 211 5.35 9.19 -26.44
C ARG A 211 5.18 10.70 -26.69
N LYS A 212 4.64 11.43 -25.70
CA LYS A 212 4.49 12.90 -25.74
C LYS A 212 5.80 13.64 -25.48
N GLY A 213 6.89 12.94 -25.20
CA GLY A 213 8.21 13.54 -24.99
C GLY A 213 8.35 14.32 -23.69
N PHE A 214 7.59 14.03 -22.66
CA PHE A 214 7.73 14.64 -21.34
C PHE A 214 9.16 14.45 -20.80
N LYS A 215 9.75 15.50 -20.23
CA LYS A 215 11.11 15.51 -19.71
C LYS A 215 11.20 15.86 -18.22
N GLY A 216 10.05 16.11 -17.59
CA GLY A 216 9.98 16.44 -16.17
C GLY A 216 10.09 15.22 -15.27
N GLN A 217 9.83 15.42 -14.00
CA GLN A 217 9.81 14.37 -12.99
C GLN A 217 8.50 13.56 -13.05
N ILE A 218 8.62 12.24 -12.95
CA ILE A 218 7.47 11.39 -12.69
C ILE A 218 7.53 10.88 -11.25
N LEU A 219 6.39 10.94 -10.56
CA LEU A 219 6.17 10.45 -9.22
C LEU A 219 4.93 9.57 -9.23
N SER A 220 5.01 8.39 -8.63
CA SER A 220 3.88 7.47 -8.48
C SER A 220 3.86 6.86 -7.09
N CYS A 221 2.69 6.41 -6.66
CA CYS A 221 2.56 5.59 -5.46
C CYS A 221 3.25 4.24 -5.65
N THR A 222 2.96 3.58 -6.78
CA THR A 222 3.53 2.30 -7.17
C THR A 222 4.15 2.37 -8.56
N CYS A 223 5.03 1.44 -8.88
CA CYS A 223 5.53 1.20 -10.22
C CYS A 223 5.95 -0.29 -10.35
N ASP A 224 4.97 -1.17 -10.11
CA ASP A 224 5.21 -2.61 -10.21
C ASP A 224 5.64 -2.97 -11.63
N ASN A 225 6.43 -4.04 -11.75
CA ASN A 225 6.98 -4.51 -13.02
C ASN A 225 7.62 -3.39 -13.89
N TYR A 226 8.25 -2.40 -13.23
CA TYR A 226 8.93 -1.30 -13.91
C TYR A 226 9.98 -1.76 -14.97
N PRO A 227 10.60 -2.96 -14.88
CA PRO A 227 11.49 -3.44 -15.95
C PRO A 227 10.78 -3.56 -17.29
N ALA A 228 9.56 -4.09 -17.32
CA ALA A 228 8.75 -4.15 -18.53
C ALA A 228 8.38 -2.75 -19.06
N LEU A 229 8.19 -1.78 -18.16
CA LEU A 229 7.94 -0.39 -18.53
C LEU A 229 9.20 0.29 -19.12
N ILE A 230 10.40 -0.02 -18.59
CA ILE A 230 11.69 0.40 -19.18
C ILE A 230 11.85 -0.13 -20.60
N ASP A 231 11.51 -1.39 -20.83
CA ASP A 231 11.61 -2.03 -22.16
C ASP A 231 10.68 -1.39 -23.20
N ARG A 232 9.52 -0.87 -22.76
CA ARG A 232 8.55 -0.18 -23.63
C ARG A 232 8.78 1.33 -23.75
N THR A 233 9.65 1.89 -22.91
CA THR A 233 10.01 3.32 -22.93
C THR A 233 11.51 3.48 -23.19
N SER A 234 12.28 3.89 -22.21
CA SER A 234 13.75 3.81 -22.23
C SER A 234 14.33 3.96 -20.80
N ARG A 235 15.58 3.55 -20.63
CA ARG A 235 16.29 3.76 -19.35
C ARG A 235 16.43 5.24 -19.02
N GLU A 236 16.75 6.08 -20.02
CA GLU A 236 16.90 7.52 -19.83
C GLU A 236 15.60 8.17 -19.38
N PHE A 237 14.47 7.74 -19.94
CA PHE A 237 13.16 8.27 -19.57
C PHE A 237 12.76 7.89 -18.16
N MET A 238 13.04 6.64 -17.77
CA MET A 238 12.69 6.13 -16.45
C MET A 238 13.72 6.52 -15.37
N GLU A 239 14.87 7.04 -15.74
CA GLU A 239 15.90 7.46 -14.77
C GLU A 239 15.36 8.55 -13.85
N GLY A 240 15.41 8.30 -12.54
CA GLY A 240 14.91 9.22 -11.54
C GLY A 240 13.41 9.16 -11.26
N PHE A 241 12.64 8.28 -11.93
CA PHE A 241 11.26 8.00 -11.56
C PHE A 241 11.17 7.64 -10.07
N ILE A 242 10.24 8.25 -9.33
CA ILE A 242 10.11 8.07 -7.87
C ILE A 242 8.85 7.27 -7.55
N PHE A 243 9.00 6.31 -6.66
CA PHE A 243 7.92 5.55 -6.04
C PHE A 243 8.37 5.01 -4.67
N GLN A 244 7.61 4.10 -4.02
CA GLN A 244 7.82 3.80 -2.61
C GLN A 244 8.28 2.37 -2.31
N PHE A 245 8.50 1.53 -3.33
CA PHE A 245 8.77 0.11 -3.14
C PHE A 245 10.09 -0.32 -3.77
N PRO A 246 11.13 -0.65 -2.96
CA PRO A 246 12.43 -1.04 -3.47
C PRO A 246 12.46 -2.48 -3.96
N ASP A 247 13.41 -2.79 -4.84
CA ASP A 247 13.88 -4.16 -5.00
C ASP A 247 14.53 -4.65 -3.70
N PHE A 248 14.25 -5.89 -3.31
CA PHE A 248 14.75 -6.42 -2.03
C PHE A 248 16.21 -6.88 -2.08
N ASP A 249 16.88 -6.75 -3.22
CA ASP A 249 18.34 -6.85 -3.33
C ASP A 249 19.07 -5.50 -3.13
N ASP A 250 18.34 -4.45 -2.73
CA ASP A 250 18.95 -3.16 -2.43
C ASP A 250 19.89 -3.25 -1.21
N PRO A 251 21.17 -2.80 -1.34
CA PRO A 251 22.12 -2.85 -0.24
C PRO A 251 21.67 -2.09 1.03
N ALA A 252 20.82 -1.06 0.91
CA ALA A 252 20.30 -0.32 2.05
C ALA A 252 19.43 -1.20 2.97
N LEU A 253 18.89 -2.30 2.48
CA LEU A 253 18.13 -3.27 3.27
C LEU A 253 19.01 -4.19 4.13
N ASN A 254 20.33 -4.11 4.03
CA ASN A 254 21.25 -4.78 4.94
C ASN A 254 21.50 -4.01 6.26
N ASP A 255 20.89 -2.82 6.41
CA ASP A 255 20.95 -2.05 7.66
C ASP A 255 20.34 -2.87 8.81
N PRO A 256 20.99 -2.95 9.98
CA PRO A 256 20.46 -3.70 11.15
C PRO A 256 19.09 -3.23 11.66
N LYS A 257 18.66 -2.01 11.27
CA LYS A 257 17.32 -1.52 11.57
C LYS A 257 16.22 -2.20 10.75
N VAL A 258 16.55 -2.78 9.59
CA VAL A 258 15.59 -3.47 8.72
C VAL A 258 15.15 -4.77 9.40
N ASP A 259 13.85 -4.95 9.57
CA ASP A 259 13.25 -6.12 10.22
C ASP A 259 12.63 -7.07 9.18
N PHE A 260 13.44 -7.50 8.23
CA PHE A 260 13.08 -8.53 7.26
C PHE A 260 14.23 -9.52 7.11
N PRO A 261 14.01 -10.82 7.30
CA PRO A 261 15.10 -11.81 7.28
C PRO A 261 15.59 -12.07 5.86
N ARG A 262 16.88 -11.79 5.61
CA ARG A 262 17.57 -12.08 4.33
C ARG A 262 16.83 -11.55 3.09
N PRO A 263 16.62 -10.22 2.96
CA PRO A 263 15.81 -9.64 1.91
C PRO A 263 16.31 -10.00 0.51
N ALA A 264 17.62 -9.94 0.25
CA ALA A 264 18.20 -10.28 -1.06
C ALA A 264 18.00 -11.74 -1.46
N GLU A 265 18.09 -12.68 -0.49
CA GLU A 265 17.82 -14.09 -0.76
C GLU A 265 16.32 -14.34 -1.05
N PHE A 266 15.44 -13.62 -0.36
CA PHE A 266 14.00 -13.68 -0.59
C PHE A 266 13.65 -13.17 -2.01
N TYR A 267 14.21 -12.03 -2.39
CA TYR A 267 14.05 -11.43 -3.72
C TYR A 267 14.54 -12.37 -4.83
N ALA A 268 15.74 -12.93 -4.65
CA ALA A 268 16.31 -13.87 -5.63
C ALA A 268 15.46 -15.14 -5.77
N GLU A 269 14.99 -15.70 -4.66
CA GLU A 269 14.13 -16.88 -4.67
C GLU A 269 12.77 -16.59 -5.31
N PHE A 270 12.16 -15.44 -5.00
CA PHE A 270 10.89 -15.04 -5.58
C PHE A 270 11.00 -14.92 -7.09
N ASN A 271 11.97 -14.14 -7.60
CA ASN A 271 12.15 -13.94 -9.04
C ASN A 271 12.54 -15.22 -9.79
N ARG A 272 13.22 -16.17 -9.13
CA ARG A 272 13.50 -17.48 -9.70
C ARG A 272 12.25 -18.34 -9.82
N ARG A 273 11.34 -18.28 -8.84
CA ARG A 273 10.08 -19.07 -8.85
C ARG A 273 9.01 -18.42 -9.74
N PHE A 274 8.94 -17.10 -9.74
CA PHE A 274 7.87 -16.29 -10.34
C PHE A 274 8.46 -15.11 -11.13
N PRO A 275 9.13 -15.38 -12.26
CA PRO A 275 9.78 -14.33 -13.05
C PRO A 275 8.79 -13.26 -13.52
N GLY A 276 9.10 -11.97 -13.28
CA GLY A 276 8.28 -10.83 -13.69
C GLY A 276 7.04 -10.57 -12.83
N GLU A 277 6.83 -11.31 -11.73
CA GLU A 277 5.69 -11.11 -10.84
C GLU A 277 6.05 -10.36 -9.55
N TRP A 278 7.27 -9.81 -9.41
CA TRP A 278 7.65 -9.06 -8.22
C TRP A 278 6.83 -7.79 -8.07
N SER A 279 6.21 -7.63 -6.92
CA SER A 279 5.52 -6.41 -6.50
C SER A 279 5.77 -6.16 -5.00
N ALA A 280 5.34 -5.01 -4.50
CA ALA A 280 5.39 -4.68 -3.07
C ALA A 280 4.73 -5.77 -2.22
N VAL A 281 3.56 -6.23 -2.61
CA VAL A 281 2.77 -7.22 -1.84
C VAL A 281 3.50 -8.55 -1.66
N SER A 282 4.49 -8.86 -2.53
CA SER A 282 5.33 -10.06 -2.42
C SER A 282 6.02 -10.19 -1.06
N TRP A 283 6.44 -9.08 -0.47
CA TRP A 283 7.15 -9.06 0.82
C TRP A 283 6.30 -8.51 1.97
N GLU A 284 5.30 -7.70 1.69
CA GLU A 284 4.45 -7.07 2.71
C GLU A 284 3.69 -8.10 3.54
N TYR A 285 3.03 -9.04 2.88
CA TYR A 285 2.35 -10.13 3.61
C TYR A 285 3.33 -11.01 4.37
N CYS A 286 4.54 -11.22 3.85
CA CYS A 286 5.59 -11.95 4.57
C CYS A 286 6.02 -11.24 5.84
N ALA A 287 6.16 -9.90 5.79
CA ALA A 287 6.49 -9.09 6.95
C ALA A 287 5.36 -9.16 8.02
N ILE A 288 4.11 -9.15 7.59
CA ILE A 288 2.95 -9.32 8.47
C ILE A 288 2.98 -10.71 9.14
N LEU A 289 3.21 -11.76 8.35
CA LEU A 289 3.30 -13.13 8.87
C LEU A 289 4.48 -13.30 9.83
N GLU A 290 5.61 -12.65 9.58
CA GLU A 290 6.76 -12.67 10.46
C GLU A 290 6.46 -11.96 11.80
N MET A 291 5.77 -10.84 11.78
CA MET A 291 5.31 -10.15 12.99
C MET A 291 4.32 -11.03 13.77
N TRP A 292 3.36 -11.64 13.09
CA TRP A 292 2.41 -12.58 13.67
C TRP A 292 3.13 -13.78 14.29
N ARG A 293 4.09 -14.39 13.59
CA ARG A 293 4.91 -15.51 14.09
C ARG A 293 5.63 -15.13 15.39
N LYS A 294 6.33 -14.00 15.40
CA LYS A 294 7.05 -13.49 16.59
C LYS A 294 6.09 -13.28 17.78
N ALA A 295 4.89 -12.75 17.53
CA ALA A 295 3.86 -12.58 18.56
C ALA A 295 3.40 -13.95 19.09
N VAL A 296 2.99 -14.88 18.22
CA VAL A 296 2.57 -16.24 18.59
C VAL A 296 3.62 -16.98 19.41
N GLU A 297 4.88 -16.97 18.95
CA GLU A 297 5.98 -17.63 19.65
C GLU A 297 6.31 -17.01 21.01
N ARG A 298 6.07 -15.70 21.16
CA ARG A 298 6.25 -15.01 22.44
C ARG A 298 5.17 -15.39 23.46
N ILE A 299 3.91 -15.44 23.01
CA ILE A 299 2.75 -15.66 23.91
C ILE A 299 2.25 -17.11 23.91
N GLN A 300 2.82 -17.97 23.07
CA GLN A 300 2.57 -19.41 23.00
C GLN A 300 1.11 -19.79 22.70
N THR A 301 0.40 -18.96 21.89
CA THR A 301 -0.96 -19.23 21.43
C THR A 301 -1.18 -18.63 20.05
N VAL A 302 -2.15 -19.18 19.31
CA VAL A 302 -2.63 -18.66 18.01
C VAL A 302 -4.01 -17.99 18.13
N GLU A 303 -4.50 -17.81 19.36
CA GLU A 303 -5.82 -17.17 19.58
C GLU A 303 -5.80 -15.73 19.01
N PRO A 304 -6.65 -15.42 18.03
CA PRO A 304 -6.53 -14.17 17.25
C PRO A 304 -6.52 -12.90 18.10
N THR A 305 -7.40 -12.81 19.10
CA THR A 305 -7.53 -11.61 19.96
C THR A 305 -6.33 -11.44 20.90
N VAL A 306 -5.76 -12.54 21.36
CA VAL A 306 -4.57 -12.54 22.23
C VAL A 306 -3.33 -12.18 21.41
N VAL A 307 -3.21 -12.72 20.19
CA VAL A 307 -2.12 -12.41 19.26
C VAL A 307 -2.18 -10.92 18.88
N LEU A 308 -3.35 -10.39 18.53
CA LEU A 308 -3.54 -8.96 18.24
C LEU A 308 -3.06 -8.08 19.40
N SER A 309 -3.47 -8.41 20.63
CA SER A 309 -3.04 -7.68 21.83
C SER A 309 -1.54 -7.72 22.02
N ALA A 310 -0.92 -8.88 21.73
CA ALA A 310 0.53 -9.04 21.81
C ALA A 310 1.27 -8.26 20.72
N MET A 311 0.76 -8.21 19.49
CA MET A 311 1.35 -7.41 18.40
C MET A 311 1.36 -5.92 18.73
N LYS A 312 0.33 -5.44 19.44
CA LYS A 312 0.15 -4.01 19.78
C LYS A 312 0.70 -3.61 21.14
N LEU A 313 1.29 -4.54 21.89
CA LEU A 313 1.73 -4.30 23.25
C LEU A 313 2.75 -3.15 23.35
N GLY A 314 2.44 -2.17 24.19
CA GLY A 314 3.30 -1.01 24.44
C GLY A 314 3.20 0.10 23.38
N GLY A 315 2.36 -0.05 22.34
CA GLY A 315 2.15 0.97 21.31
C GLY A 315 3.34 1.18 20.36
N ILE A 316 4.45 0.51 20.60
CA ILE A 316 5.68 0.55 19.80
C ILE A 316 5.86 -0.80 19.12
N GLY A 317 6.40 -0.81 17.93
CA GLY A 317 6.71 -2.01 17.15
C GLY A 317 7.87 -1.78 16.19
N ARG A 318 8.02 -2.69 15.27
CA ARG A 318 8.95 -2.56 14.13
C ARG A 318 8.19 -2.91 12.86
N ASN A 319 8.25 -2.04 11.89
CA ASN A 319 7.90 -2.39 10.51
C ASN A 319 9.17 -2.91 9.79
N VAL A 320 9.07 -3.20 8.51
CA VAL A 320 10.22 -3.69 7.71
C VAL A 320 11.40 -2.72 7.76
N PHE A 321 11.16 -1.42 7.83
CA PHE A 321 12.19 -0.39 7.72
C PHE A 321 12.66 0.18 9.07
N GLY A 322 12.27 -0.42 10.19
CA GLY A 322 12.78 -0.08 11.50
C GLY A 322 11.73 0.18 12.57
N GLU A 323 12.06 1.06 13.49
CA GLU A 323 11.14 1.40 14.58
C GLU A 323 9.86 2.07 14.06
N ALA A 324 8.73 1.69 14.66
CA ALA A 324 7.41 2.14 14.27
C ALA A 324 6.50 2.26 15.50
N ARG A 325 5.39 2.96 15.35
CA ARG A 325 4.38 3.12 16.41
C ARG A 325 3.00 2.71 15.88
N TRP A 326 2.21 2.11 16.74
CA TRP A 326 0.79 1.96 16.51
C TRP A 326 0.13 3.33 16.59
N TRP A 327 -0.46 3.75 15.49
CA TRP A 327 -0.88 5.12 15.23
C TRP A 327 -2.15 5.14 14.36
N GLY A 328 -2.77 6.32 14.24
CA GLY A 328 -3.83 6.55 13.27
C GLY A 328 -5.12 7.13 13.85
N ARG A 329 -5.23 7.30 15.17
CA ARG A 329 -6.47 7.73 15.84
C ARG A 329 -7.09 8.99 15.22
N ALA A 330 -6.29 9.97 14.82
CA ALA A 330 -6.78 11.19 14.22
C ALA A 330 -7.41 10.95 12.82
N LEU A 331 -6.81 10.07 12.01
CA LEU A 331 -7.26 9.78 10.64
C LEU A 331 -8.29 8.64 10.57
N PHE A 332 -8.13 7.63 11.42
CA PHE A 332 -8.85 6.34 11.31
C PHE A 332 -9.73 6.05 12.54
N GLY A 333 -9.75 6.94 13.55
CA GLY A 333 -10.48 6.75 14.80
C GLY A 333 -9.82 5.77 15.78
N VAL A 334 -8.83 5.00 15.34
CA VAL A 334 -8.11 3.98 16.11
C VAL A 334 -6.62 3.99 15.80
N ASP A 335 -5.80 3.55 16.79
CA ASP A 335 -4.35 3.40 16.60
C ASP A 335 -4.06 1.95 16.15
N HIS A 336 -4.43 1.61 14.93
CA HIS A 336 -4.33 0.27 14.34
C HIS A 336 -3.39 0.20 13.13
N ALA A 337 -2.79 1.30 12.70
CA ALA A 337 -1.72 1.33 11.70
C ALA A 337 -0.36 1.35 12.38
N LEU A 338 0.58 0.53 11.91
CA LEU A 338 1.96 0.54 12.40
C LEU A 338 2.81 1.43 11.50
N VAL A 339 3.10 2.64 11.94
CA VAL A 339 3.73 3.70 11.14
C VAL A 339 5.14 4.00 11.63
N GLY A 340 6.08 4.06 10.71
CA GLY A 340 7.47 4.40 10.97
C GLY A 340 8.11 5.14 9.80
N SER A 341 9.40 4.88 9.56
CA SER A 341 10.08 5.36 8.37
C SER A 341 9.66 4.56 7.15
N TRP A 342 9.73 5.21 5.98
CA TRP A 342 9.47 4.59 4.68
C TRP A 342 10.54 5.01 3.67
N PRO A 343 10.95 4.14 2.73
CA PRO A 343 11.95 4.48 1.74
C PRO A 343 11.40 5.44 0.68
N VAL A 344 12.25 6.31 0.22
CA VAL A 344 12.13 6.99 -1.06
C VAL A 344 12.90 6.15 -2.08
N VAL A 345 12.21 5.64 -3.07
CA VAL A 345 12.79 4.77 -4.09
C VAL A 345 12.89 5.51 -5.42
N ARG A 346 14.02 5.36 -6.09
CA ARG A 346 14.22 5.93 -7.42
C ARG A 346 14.69 4.84 -8.38
N ILE A 347 14.26 4.94 -9.63
CA ILE A 347 14.93 4.16 -10.68
C ILE A 347 16.29 4.77 -10.94
N ARG A 348 17.35 3.99 -10.77
CA ARG A 348 18.73 4.32 -11.04
C ARG A 348 19.40 3.19 -11.82
N ASP A 349 19.99 3.52 -12.95
CA ASP A 349 20.61 2.53 -13.84
C ASP A 349 19.67 1.36 -14.18
N GLY A 350 18.37 1.67 -14.35
CA GLY A 350 17.33 0.69 -14.66
C GLY A 350 16.92 -0.20 -13.48
N ARG A 351 17.21 0.17 -12.23
CA ARG A 351 16.86 -0.57 -11.02
C ARG A 351 16.19 0.32 -9.96
N ALA A 352 15.21 -0.25 -9.26
CA ALA A 352 14.57 0.42 -8.12
C ALA A 352 15.52 0.44 -6.91
N ARG A 353 15.99 1.63 -6.52
CA ARG A 353 17.01 1.81 -5.47
C ARG A 353 16.54 2.81 -4.44
N ILE A 354 16.79 2.49 -3.19
CA ILE A 354 16.50 3.36 -2.04
C ILE A 354 17.46 4.55 -2.10
N ALA A 355 16.90 5.76 -2.15
CA ALA A 355 17.65 6.99 -2.00
C ALA A 355 17.92 7.28 -0.53
N GLU A 356 16.88 7.19 0.30
CA GLU A 356 16.95 7.34 1.75
C GLU A 356 15.67 6.84 2.42
N PHE A 357 15.68 6.76 3.76
CA PHE A 357 14.49 6.50 4.57
C PHE A 357 14.03 7.79 5.23
N ARG A 358 12.73 8.11 5.11
CA ARG A 358 12.12 9.30 5.73
C ARG A 358 11.05 8.93 6.74
N SER A 359 10.97 9.71 7.81
CA SER A 359 9.98 9.51 8.86
C SER A 359 8.62 10.04 8.44
N ILE A 360 7.64 9.15 8.29
CA ILE A 360 6.24 9.54 8.10
C ILE A 360 5.72 10.29 9.33
N LEU A 361 6.05 9.81 10.53
CA LEU A 361 5.61 10.45 11.77
C LEU A 361 6.22 11.84 11.96
N GLY A 362 7.49 12.04 11.56
CA GLY A 362 8.12 13.36 11.57
C GLY A 362 7.41 14.33 10.62
N TRP A 363 7.04 13.88 9.42
CA TRP A 363 6.24 14.69 8.51
C TRP A 363 4.84 15.00 9.09
N TRP A 364 4.20 14.01 9.72
CA TRP A 364 2.90 14.18 10.38
C TRP A 364 2.95 15.21 11.51
N GLU A 365 3.97 15.21 12.34
CA GLU A 365 4.12 16.17 13.43
C GLU A 365 4.15 17.61 12.93
N MET A 366 4.66 17.86 11.74
CA MET A 366 4.73 19.19 11.13
C MET A 366 3.50 19.56 10.29
N HIS A 367 2.87 18.56 9.63
CA HIS A 367 1.89 18.81 8.56
C HIS A 367 0.59 18.00 8.72
N GLY A 368 0.36 17.39 9.87
CA GLY A 368 -0.82 16.54 10.11
C GLY A 368 -2.14 17.27 9.90
N ASP A 369 -2.22 18.56 10.27
CA ASP A 369 -3.42 19.37 10.06
C ASP A 369 -3.75 19.56 8.58
N LEU A 370 -2.74 19.66 7.70
CA LEU A 370 -2.94 19.70 6.25
C LEU A 370 -3.56 18.39 5.76
N LEU A 371 -3.00 17.26 6.20
CA LEU A 371 -3.52 15.95 5.82
C LEU A 371 -4.96 15.76 6.29
N LEU A 372 -5.28 16.09 7.54
CA LEU A 372 -6.65 16.01 8.07
C LEU A 372 -7.63 16.87 7.25
N ARG A 373 -7.23 18.08 6.87
CA ARG A 373 -8.04 18.98 6.06
C ARG A 373 -8.33 18.40 4.68
N HIS A 374 -7.31 17.87 3.98
CA HIS A 374 -7.48 17.27 2.65
C HIS A 374 -8.25 15.95 2.71
N MET A 375 -8.00 15.10 3.70
CA MET A 375 -8.78 13.87 3.93
C MET A 375 -10.27 14.19 4.15
N ARG A 376 -10.57 15.20 4.97
CA ARG A 376 -11.95 15.65 5.21
C ARG A 376 -12.59 16.23 3.94
N ALA A 377 -11.86 17.04 3.17
CA ALA A 377 -12.33 17.60 1.92
C ALA A 377 -12.63 16.55 0.85
N CYS A 378 -11.88 15.43 0.86
CA CYS A 378 -12.12 14.28 -0.02
C CYS A 378 -13.13 13.28 0.57
N GLY A 379 -13.73 13.55 1.73
CA GLY A 379 -14.66 12.62 2.38
C GLY A 379 -13.99 11.33 2.88
N GLN A 380 -12.70 11.34 3.16
CA GLN A 380 -11.93 10.13 3.48
C GLN A 380 -11.63 9.95 4.98
N MET A 381 -12.16 10.82 5.84
CA MET A 381 -12.08 10.61 7.28
C MET A 381 -12.95 9.42 7.72
N TRP A 382 -12.52 8.71 8.75
CA TRP A 382 -13.19 7.50 9.25
C TRP A 382 -14.68 7.75 9.62
N ASP A 383 -15.00 8.89 10.26
CA ASP A 383 -16.35 9.29 10.62
C ASP A 383 -17.24 9.48 9.37
N GLN A 384 -16.74 10.16 8.35
CA GLN A 384 -17.43 10.35 7.08
C GLN A 384 -17.67 9.03 6.33
N ARG A 385 -16.72 8.09 6.41
CA ARG A 385 -16.88 6.75 5.78
C ARG A 385 -17.96 5.93 6.48
N LEU A 386 -17.98 5.92 7.81
CA LEU A 386 -19.03 5.24 8.58
C LEU A 386 -20.43 5.84 8.33
N GLU A 387 -20.55 7.17 8.24
CA GLU A 387 -21.81 7.82 7.89
C GLU A 387 -22.31 7.42 6.50
N ARG A 388 -21.44 7.33 5.50
CA ARG A 388 -21.83 6.84 4.16
C ARG A 388 -22.28 5.38 4.19
N GLN A 389 -21.56 4.51 4.86
CA GLN A 389 -21.94 3.11 5.00
C GLN A 389 -23.32 2.96 5.68
N ALA A 390 -23.57 3.73 6.74
CA ALA A 390 -24.84 3.71 7.45
C ALA A 390 -26.02 4.23 6.61
N SER A 391 -25.77 5.20 5.72
CA SER A 391 -26.80 5.77 4.84
C SER A 391 -27.07 4.95 3.58
N GLY A 392 -26.26 3.91 3.29
CA GLY A 392 -26.35 3.14 2.05
C GLY A 392 -25.99 3.95 0.80
N ALA A 393 -25.37 5.11 0.97
CA ALA A 393 -24.89 5.93 -0.13
C ALA A 393 -23.74 5.24 -0.86
N SER A 394 -23.73 5.30 -2.19
CA SER A 394 -22.59 4.83 -3.00
C SER A 394 -21.32 5.54 -2.55
N THR A 395 -20.24 4.78 -2.37
CA THR A 395 -18.98 5.27 -1.83
C THR A 395 -18.34 6.38 -2.66
N PHE A 396 -18.76 6.62 -3.92
CA PHE A 396 -17.98 7.39 -4.88
C PHE A 396 -18.75 8.45 -5.71
N GLU A 397 -20.10 8.51 -5.66
CA GLU A 397 -20.85 9.36 -6.61
C GLU A 397 -20.99 10.85 -6.24
N ASP A 398 -20.88 11.25 -4.95
CA ASP A 398 -21.37 12.57 -4.53
C ASP A 398 -20.31 13.63 -4.14
N HIS A 399 -19.01 13.35 -4.21
CA HIS A 399 -17.99 14.27 -3.66
C HIS A 399 -16.96 14.77 -4.69
N ALA A 400 -17.33 14.85 -5.96
CA ALA A 400 -16.53 15.62 -6.89
C ALA A 400 -16.73 17.12 -6.62
N PRO A 401 -15.67 17.88 -6.29
CA PRO A 401 -15.76 19.31 -6.41
C PRO A 401 -16.11 19.61 -7.88
N ARG A 402 -17.27 20.21 -8.12
CA ARG A 402 -17.62 20.69 -9.46
C ARG A 402 -16.52 21.68 -9.83
N ILE A 403 -15.72 21.31 -10.81
CA ILE A 403 -14.75 22.23 -11.40
C ILE A 403 -15.56 23.38 -11.97
N ARG A 404 -15.47 24.56 -11.36
CA ARG A 404 -15.94 25.79 -11.99
C ARG A 404 -14.96 26.05 -13.12
N SER A 405 -15.51 26.00 -14.34
CA SER A 405 -14.85 26.35 -15.60
C SER A 405 -14.16 27.70 -15.54
#